data_ebd2db24fdc12eb5cb8faf89afc560f2
#
_entry.id   ebd2db24fdc12eb5cb8faf89afc560f2
#
_cell.length_a   1.000
_cell.length_b   1.000
_cell.length_c   1.000
_cell.angle_alpha   90.00
_cell.angle_beta   90.00
_cell.angle_gamma   90.00
#
_symmetry.space_group_name_H-M   'P 1'
#
loop_
_entity.id
_entity.type
_entity.pdbx_description
1 polymer ?
#
loop_
_entity_poly.entity_id
_entity_poly.type
_entity_poly.pdbx_seq_one_letter_code
_entity_poly.pdbx_strand_id
1 'polypeptide(L)'
;MELFAGAVTGIVAVITIIFGIIMYILTALSHMKALKMMGYHTPWHAWIPILRYMAYADSVCRENGVTILGQQIPTNVFKFWWVLIVIADVVALKFSTLGSILNLVVMVICLGTIYIKMYARLEGKEESEVQVIGYLSGWLPIIAVVKFFLYK
;
A
#
# COMPACT_ATOMS: atom_id res chain seq x y z
N MET A 1 12.21 36.74 17.25
CA MET A 1 11.93 35.95 16.05
C MET A 1 12.08 34.44 16.28
N GLU A 2 13.09 33.97 16.99
CA GLU A 2 13.31 32.53 17.25
C GLU A 2 12.21 31.85 18.06
N LEU A 3 11.65 32.50 19.07
CA LEU A 3 10.55 31.96 19.88
C LEU A 3 9.27 31.74 19.05
N PHE A 4 8.96 32.64 18.12
CA PHE A 4 7.83 32.52 17.22
C PHE A 4 8.03 31.39 16.19
N ALA A 5 9.23 31.30 15.61
CA ALA A 5 9.58 30.20 14.70
C ALA A 5 9.51 28.84 15.40
N GLY A 6 9.97 28.74 16.63
CA GLY A 6 9.87 27.51 17.44
C GLY A 6 8.43 27.10 17.74
N ALA A 7 7.55 28.07 18.08
CA ALA A 7 6.14 27.81 18.33
C ALA A 7 5.41 27.32 17.06
N VAL A 8 5.66 27.94 15.92
CA VAL A 8 5.06 27.53 14.61
C VAL A 8 5.53 26.13 14.24
N THR A 9 6.82 25.83 14.38
CA THR A 9 7.36 24.48 14.10
C THR A 9 6.71 23.41 15.00
N GLY A 10 6.53 23.71 16.30
CA GLY A 10 5.85 22.83 17.23
C GLY A 10 4.41 22.53 16.84
N ILE A 11 3.64 23.56 16.46
CA ILE A 11 2.25 23.42 16.01
C ILE A 11 2.17 22.56 14.74
N VAL A 12 3.03 22.83 13.75
CA VAL A 12 3.08 22.08 12.50
C VAL A 12 3.42 20.61 12.78
N ALA A 13 4.36 20.33 13.67
CA ALA A 13 4.71 18.96 14.06
C ALA A 13 3.52 18.21 14.68
N VAL A 14 2.79 18.85 15.61
CA VAL A 14 1.61 18.25 16.24
C VAL A 14 0.52 17.95 15.22
N ILE A 15 0.21 18.89 14.32
CA ILE A 15 -0.78 18.71 13.25
C ILE A 15 -0.38 17.54 12.33
N THR A 16 0.90 17.46 11.96
CA THR A 16 1.42 16.39 11.11
C THR A 16 1.28 15.02 11.78
N ILE A 17 1.57 14.91 13.07
CA ILE A 17 1.41 13.67 13.84
C ILE A 17 -0.06 13.26 13.91
N ILE A 18 -0.96 14.18 14.24
CA ILE A 18 -2.40 13.91 14.30
C ILE A 18 -2.92 13.44 12.94
N PHE A 19 -2.56 14.14 11.86
CA PHE A 19 -2.92 13.76 10.50
C PHE A 19 -2.39 12.36 10.13
N GLY A 20 -1.14 12.06 10.48
CA GLY A 20 -0.53 10.75 10.26
C GLY A 20 -1.30 9.63 10.98
N ILE A 21 -1.69 9.84 12.23
CA ILE A 21 -2.49 8.87 13.00
C ILE A 21 -3.86 8.66 12.34
N ILE A 22 -4.55 9.73 11.96
CA ILE A 22 -5.85 9.64 11.27
C ILE A 22 -5.72 8.84 9.96
N MET A 23 -4.73 9.16 9.14
CA MET A 23 -4.48 8.48 7.87
C MET A 23 -4.12 7.00 8.08
N TYR A 24 -3.37 6.68 9.13
CA TYR A 24 -3.06 5.29 9.49
C TYR A 24 -4.33 4.51 9.84
N ILE A 25 -5.20 5.07 10.68
CA ILE A 25 -6.47 4.45 11.09
C ILE A 25 -7.39 4.24 9.88
N LEU A 26 -7.56 5.27 9.05
CA LEU A 26 -8.39 5.19 7.84
C LEU A 26 -7.87 4.12 6.88
N THR A 27 -6.56 4.06 6.69
CA THR A 27 -5.92 3.02 5.86
C THR A 27 -6.18 1.64 6.43
N ALA A 28 -5.97 1.43 7.74
CA ALA A 28 -6.19 0.14 8.37
C ALA A 28 -7.65 -0.32 8.26
N LEU A 29 -8.61 0.57 8.53
CA LEU A 29 -10.05 0.27 8.45
C LEU A 29 -10.50 -0.06 7.02
N SER A 30 -10.11 0.75 6.03
CA SER A 30 -10.48 0.56 4.63
C SER A 30 -9.96 -0.77 4.08
N HIS A 31 -8.70 -1.07 4.35
CA HIS A 31 -8.08 -2.30 3.89
C HIS A 31 -8.57 -3.53 4.66
N MET A 32 -8.86 -3.40 5.95
CA MET A 32 -9.52 -4.47 6.72
C MET A 32 -10.89 -4.80 6.13
N LYS A 33 -11.66 -3.79 5.71
CA LYS A 33 -12.93 -3.97 5.00
C LYS A 33 -12.73 -4.72 3.68
N ALA A 34 -11.79 -4.29 2.86
CA ALA A 34 -11.49 -4.95 1.59
C ALA A 34 -11.07 -6.41 1.77
N LEU A 35 -10.19 -6.70 2.74
CA LEU A 35 -9.78 -8.07 3.08
C LEU A 35 -10.95 -8.94 3.54
N LYS A 36 -11.87 -8.38 4.34
CA LYS A 36 -13.12 -9.09 4.73
C LYS A 36 -13.98 -9.43 3.53
N MET A 37 -14.20 -8.47 2.62
CA MET A 37 -14.99 -8.68 1.40
C MET A 37 -14.36 -9.73 0.47
N MET A 38 -13.03 -9.85 0.48
CA MET A 38 -12.30 -10.88 -0.26
C MET A 38 -12.29 -12.26 0.43
N GLY A 39 -12.87 -12.38 1.62
CA GLY A 39 -12.90 -13.62 2.40
C GLY A 39 -11.57 -13.98 3.05
N TYR A 40 -10.67 -13.00 3.26
CA TYR A 40 -9.39 -13.26 3.91
C TYR A 40 -9.60 -13.62 5.39
N HIS A 41 -8.99 -14.71 5.85
CA HIS A 41 -9.25 -15.31 7.16
C HIS A 41 -8.86 -14.45 8.37
N THR A 42 -7.86 -13.55 8.21
CA THR A 42 -7.35 -12.67 9.27
C THR A 42 -7.31 -11.20 8.86
N PRO A 43 -8.48 -10.55 8.62
CA PRO A 43 -8.52 -9.17 8.08
C PRO A 43 -7.85 -8.13 8.99
N TRP A 44 -7.74 -8.40 10.30
CA TRP A 44 -7.07 -7.53 11.27
C TRP A 44 -5.55 -7.33 10.99
N HIS A 45 -4.93 -8.17 10.15
CA HIS A 45 -3.57 -7.95 9.68
C HIS A 45 -3.39 -6.57 9.00
N ALA A 46 -4.47 -5.96 8.52
CA ALA A 46 -4.46 -4.59 7.99
C ALA A 46 -3.95 -3.53 8.99
N TRP A 47 -4.01 -3.82 10.31
CA TRP A 47 -3.52 -2.91 11.35
C TRP A 47 -2.00 -2.95 11.56
N ILE A 48 -1.34 -4.03 11.20
CA ILE A 48 0.11 -4.19 11.40
C ILE A 48 0.82 -4.01 10.06
N PRO A 49 1.71 -3.01 9.89
CA PRO A 49 2.28 -2.65 8.58
C PRO A 49 2.86 -3.84 7.80
N ILE A 50 3.71 -4.65 8.41
CA ILE A 50 4.34 -5.80 7.75
C ILE A 50 3.29 -6.87 7.41
N LEU A 51 2.42 -7.22 8.37
CA LEU A 51 1.36 -8.22 8.15
C LEU A 51 0.34 -7.75 7.12
N ARG A 52 0.09 -6.44 7.04
CA ARG A 52 -0.75 -5.82 6.02
C ARG A 52 -0.26 -6.15 4.61
N TYR A 53 1.02 -5.91 4.33
CA TYR A 53 1.61 -6.18 3.02
C TYR A 53 1.59 -7.68 2.66
N MET A 54 1.83 -8.54 3.65
CA MET A 54 1.71 -9.99 3.47
C MET A 54 0.25 -10.39 3.20
N ALA A 55 -0.71 -9.85 3.97
CA ALA A 55 -2.14 -10.14 3.78
C ALA A 55 -2.65 -9.69 2.41
N TYR A 56 -2.18 -8.56 1.89
CA TYR A 56 -2.54 -8.10 0.55
C TYR A 56 -2.03 -9.09 -0.51
N ALA A 57 -0.76 -9.48 -0.43
CA ALA A 57 -0.19 -10.45 -1.35
C ALA A 57 -0.91 -11.79 -1.29
N ASP A 58 -1.12 -12.35 -0.10
CA ASP A 58 -1.84 -13.60 0.09
C ASP A 58 -3.28 -13.54 -0.43
N SER A 59 -3.98 -12.40 -0.22
CA SER A 59 -5.37 -12.25 -0.66
C SER A 59 -5.53 -12.22 -2.18
N VAL A 60 -4.51 -11.79 -2.93
CA VAL A 60 -4.56 -11.68 -4.39
C VAL A 60 -3.83 -12.81 -5.11
N CYS A 61 -2.78 -13.36 -4.52
CA CYS A 61 -2.03 -14.48 -5.05
C CYS A 61 -2.75 -15.78 -4.71
N ARG A 62 -3.62 -16.26 -5.57
CA ARG A 62 -4.11 -17.63 -5.47
C ARG A 62 -2.95 -18.61 -5.68
N GLU A 63 -3.23 -19.90 -5.75
CA GLU A 63 -2.24 -20.98 -5.88
C GLU A 63 -1.17 -20.76 -6.96
N ASN A 64 -1.45 -19.95 -7.98
CA ASN A 64 -0.58 -19.72 -9.13
C ASN A 64 0.35 -18.50 -9.03
N GLY A 65 0.35 -17.76 -7.90
CA GLY A 65 1.17 -16.56 -7.77
C GLY A 65 0.64 -15.33 -8.52
N VAL A 66 1.52 -14.40 -8.84
CA VAL A 66 1.19 -13.15 -9.54
C VAL A 66 2.11 -12.94 -10.74
N THR A 67 1.57 -12.42 -11.84
CA THR A 67 2.37 -12.03 -13.00
C THR A 67 2.71 -10.54 -12.91
N ILE A 68 4.00 -10.22 -12.89
CA ILE A 68 4.53 -8.85 -12.88
C ILE A 68 5.50 -8.72 -14.05
N LEU A 69 5.28 -7.75 -14.93
CA LEU A 69 6.12 -7.49 -16.12
C LEU A 69 6.36 -8.76 -16.96
N GLY A 70 5.34 -9.62 -17.10
CA GLY A 70 5.43 -10.88 -17.84
C GLY A 70 6.11 -12.04 -17.11
N GLN A 71 6.60 -11.82 -15.91
CA GLN A 71 7.22 -12.85 -15.05
C GLN A 71 6.21 -13.36 -14.02
N GLN A 72 6.05 -14.67 -13.94
CA GLN A 72 5.21 -15.30 -12.93
C GLN A 72 6.00 -15.48 -11.62
N ILE A 73 5.55 -14.80 -10.58
CA ILE A 73 6.17 -14.83 -9.25
C ILE A 73 5.30 -15.68 -8.33
N PRO A 74 5.86 -16.76 -7.74
CA PRO A 74 5.12 -17.59 -6.79
C PRO A 74 4.65 -16.80 -5.56
N THR A 75 3.50 -17.19 -4.98
CA THR A 75 2.90 -16.53 -3.82
C THR A 75 3.86 -16.45 -2.62
N ASN A 76 4.59 -17.54 -2.34
CA ASN A 76 5.54 -17.61 -1.24
C ASN A 76 6.72 -16.63 -1.37
N VAL A 77 7.05 -16.21 -2.57
CA VAL A 77 8.06 -15.18 -2.86
C VAL A 77 7.42 -13.80 -2.83
N PHE A 78 6.30 -13.64 -3.51
CA PHE A 78 5.67 -12.34 -3.65
C PHE A 78 5.17 -11.75 -2.32
N LYS A 79 4.77 -12.54 -1.35
CA LYS A 79 4.39 -12.02 -0.02
C LYS A 79 5.50 -11.26 0.71
N PHE A 80 6.76 -11.41 0.29
CA PHE A 80 7.90 -10.68 0.83
C PHE A 80 8.28 -9.43 0.02
N TRP A 81 7.47 -9.01 -0.94
CA TRP A 81 7.73 -7.82 -1.76
C TRP A 81 8.04 -6.55 -0.94
N TRP A 82 7.48 -6.43 0.26
CA TRP A 82 7.74 -5.32 1.18
C TRP A 82 9.22 -5.21 1.60
N VAL A 83 10.00 -6.29 1.50
CA VAL A 83 11.46 -6.27 1.76
C VAL A 83 12.16 -5.34 0.77
N LEU A 84 11.64 -5.22 -0.46
CA LEU A 84 12.17 -4.28 -1.47
C LEU A 84 12.00 -2.82 -1.03
N ILE A 85 10.94 -2.49 -0.28
CA ILE A 85 10.75 -1.17 0.32
C ILE A 85 11.86 -0.92 1.36
N VAL A 86 12.10 -1.87 2.24
CA VAL A 86 13.15 -1.75 3.26
C VAL A 86 14.53 -1.57 2.61
N ILE A 87 14.81 -2.31 1.54
CA ILE A 87 16.06 -2.15 0.77
C ILE A 87 16.14 -0.75 0.17
N ALA A 88 15.06 -0.24 -0.44
CA ALA A 88 15.01 1.09 -1.00
C ALA A 88 15.23 2.17 0.08
N ASP A 89 14.66 2.01 1.27
CA ASP A 89 14.84 2.92 2.40
C ASP A 89 16.29 2.90 2.90
N VAL A 90 16.92 1.73 3.00
CA VAL A 90 18.35 1.61 3.37
C VAL A 90 19.24 2.29 2.32
N VAL A 91 18.93 2.14 1.03
CA VAL A 91 19.66 2.86 -0.05
C VAL A 91 19.45 4.36 0.08
N ALA A 92 18.27 4.82 0.47
CA ALA A 92 17.96 6.23 0.67
C ALA A 92 18.78 6.89 1.77
N LEU A 93 19.27 6.15 2.78
CA LEU A 93 20.15 6.67 3.82
C LEU A 93 21.49 7.20 3.26
N LYS A 94 21.97 6.62 2.15
CA LYS A 94 23.21 7.03 1.50
C LYS A 94 22.98 7.81 0.21
N PHE A 95 21.96 7.44 -0.53
CA PHE A 95 21.59 8.00 -1.83
C PHE A 95 20.11 8.35 -1.85
N SER A 96 19.73 9.48 -1.23
CA SER A 96 18.33 9.85 -0.98
C SER A 96 17.46 9.84 -2.24
N THR A 97 17.95 10.44 -3.33
CA THR A 97 17.19 10.48 -4.61
C THR A 97 17.01 9.08 -5.20
N LEU A 98 18.06 8.27 -5.23
CA LEU A 98 18.00 6.91 -5.76
C LEU A 98 17.06 6.03 -4.94
N GLY A 99 17.16 6.07 -3.61
CA GLY A 99 16.29 5.31 -2.72
C GLY A 99 14.83 5.73 -2.86
N SER A 100 14.54 7.03 -2.99
CA SER A 100 13.18 7.54 -3.20
C SER A 100 12.59 7.07 -4.54
N ILE A 101 13.39 7.05 -5.61
CA ILE A 101 12.95 6.54 -6.92
C ILE A 101 12.68 5.04 -6.82
N LEU A 102 13.58 4.26 -6.20
CA LEU A 102 13.38 2.82 -6.02
C LEU A 102 12.12 2.52 -5.22
N ASN A 103 11.89 3.24 -4.11
CA ASN A 103 10.69 3.09 -3.28
C ASN A 103 9.43 3.36 -4.11
N LEU A 104 9.40 4.47 -4.86
CA LEU A 104 8.28 4.79 -5.74
C LEU A 104 8.01 3.69 -6.77
N VAL A 105 9.05 3.18 -7.43
CA VAL A 105 8.93 2.12 -8.44
C VAL A 105 8.38 0.84 -7.80
N VAL A 106 8.89 0.43 -6.65
CA VAL A 106 8.40 -0.74 -5.91
C VAL A 106 6.94 -0.58 -5.51
N MET A 107 6.57 0.59 -4.97
CA MET A 107 5.18 0.87 -4.58
C MET A 107 4.23 0.84 -5.78
N VAL A 108 4.58 1.50 -6.88
CA VAL A 108 3.73 1.54 -8.07
C VAL A 108 3.59 0.14 -8.68
N ILE A 109 4.67 -0.61 -8.81
CA ILE A 109 4.63 -1.93 -9.47
C ILE A 109 4.00 -2.97 -8.54
N CYS A 110 4.54 -3.18 -7.34
CA CYS A 110 4.08 -4.28 -6.47
C CYS A 110 2.72 -3.97 -5.84
N LEU A 111 2.57 -2.82 -5.18
CA LEU A 111 1.32 -2.44 -4.54
C LEU A 111 0.24 -2.12 -5.58
N GLY A 112 0.62 -1.49 -6.70
CA GLY A 112 -0.30 -1.26 -7.82
C GLY A 112 -0.87 -2.56 -8.39
N THR A 113 -0.03 -3.58 -8.61
CA THR A 113 -0.48 -4.91 -9.05
C THR A 113 -1.43 -5.56 -8.03
N ILE A 114 -1.14 -5.42 -6.74
CA ILE A 114 -2.03 -5.89 -5.68
C ILE A 114 -3.40 -5.20 -5.80
N TYR A 115 -3.43 -3.87 -5.92
CA TYR A 115 -4.68 -3.12 -6.03
C TYR A 115 -5.47 -3.44 -7.30
N ILE A 116 -4.80 -3.65 -8.44
CA ILE A 116 -5.46 -4.13 -9.67
C ILE A 116 -6.24 -5.42 -9.38
N LYS A 117 -5.58 -6.40 -8.79
CA LYS A 117 -6.21 -7.69 -8.48
C LYS A 117 -7.32 -7.59 -7.43
N MET A 118 -7.13 -6.75 -6.41
CA MET A 118 -8.16 -6.48 -5.41
C MET A 118 -9.39 -5.83 -6.06
N TYR A 119 -9.21 -4.80 -6.88
CA TYR A 119 -10.32 -4.12 -7.57
C TYR A 119 -11.03 -5.03 -8.56
N ALA A 120 -10.29 -5.74 -9.41
CA ALA A 120 -10.85 -6.70 -10.34
C ALA A 120 -11.75 -7.71 -9.62
N ARG A 121 -11.30 -8.21 -8.49
CA ARG A 121 -12.03 -9.20 -7.70
C ARG A 121 -13.26 -8.62 -6.99
N LEU A 122 -13.14 -7.42 -6.40
CA LEU A 122 -14.21 -6.76 -5.66
C LEU A 122 -15.29 -6.19 -6.58
N GLU A 123 -14.93 -5.81 -7.81
CA GLU A 123 -15.87 -5.24 -8.80
C GLU A 123 -16.36 -6.27 -9.82
N GLY A 124 -15.81 -7.50 -9.81
CA GLY A 124 -16.14 -8.52 -10.83
C GLY A 124 -15.72 -8.11 -12.24
N LYS A 125 -14.65 -7.31 -12.37
CA LYS A 125 -14.11 -6.80 -13.62
C LYS A 125 -12.82 -7.51 -14.04
N GLU A 126 -12.44 -7.34 -15.30
CA GLU A 126 -11.12 -7.77 -15.76
C GLU A 126 -10.01 -6.85 -15.21
N GLU A 127 -8.81 -7.42 -15.03
CA GLU A 127 -7.64 -6.66 -14.53
C GLU A 127 -7.30 -5.47 -15.46
N SER A 128 -7.53 -5.61 -16.76
CA SER A 128 -7.32 -4.57 -17.77
C SER A 128 -8.17 -3.32 -17.54
N GLU A 129 -9.41 -3.49 -17.08
CA GLU A 129 -10.36 -2.38 -16.84
C GLU A 129 -9.99 -1.54 -15.61
N VAL A 130 -9.34 -2.15 -14.63
CA VAL A 130 -8.95 -1.50 -13.36
C VAL A 130 -7.46 -1.21 -13.25
N GLN A 131 -6.70 -1.47 -14.32
CA GLN A 131 -5.25 -1.36 -14.33
C GLN A 131 -4.76 0.06 -13.99
N VAL A 132 -5.31 1.07 -14.65
CA VAL A 132 -4.90 2.46 -14.43
C VAL A 132 -5.15 2.90 -12.99
N ILE A 133 -6.35 2.63 -12.47
CA ILE A 133 -6.69 3.02 -11.08
C ILE A 133 -5.88 2.23 -10.05
N GLY A 134 -5.51 0.99 -10.36
CA GLY A 134 -4.66 0.18 -9.50
C GLY A 134 -3.25 0.74 -9.38
N TYR A 135 -2.60 1.09 -10.51
CA TYR A 135 -1.28 1.74 -10.48
C TYR A 135 -1.31 3.13 -9.86
N LEU A 136 -2.35 3.93 -10.11
CA LEU A 136 -2.56 5.21 -9.44
C LEU A 136 -2.70 5.04 -7.92
N SER A 137 -3.35 3.97 -7.47
CA SER A 137 -3.47 3.64 -6.04
C SER A 137 -2.14 3.18 -5.44
N GLY A 138 -1.29 2.54 -6.22
CA GLY A 138 0.09 2.21 -5.83
C GLY A 138 0.94 3.45 -5.62
N TRP A 139 0.76 4.47 -6.47
CA TRP A 139 1.43 5.76 -6.34
C TRP A 139 0.82 6.62 -5.21
N LEU A 140 -0.49 6.74 -5.17
CA LEU A 140 -1.27 7.53 -4.19
C LEU A 140 -2.21 6.61 -3.40
N PRO A 141 -1.76 6.00 -2.29
CA PRO A 141 -2.55 5.03 -1.52
C PRO A 141 -3.89 5.55 -1.01
N ILE A 142 -4.06 6.87 -0.90
CA ILE A 142 -5.33 7.48 -0.50
C ILE A 142 -6.47 7.11 -1.46
N ILE A 143 -6.16 6.88 -2.75
CA ILE A 143 -7.16 6.45 -3.74
C ILE A 143 -7.73 5.09 -3.34
N ALA A 144 -6.88 4.15 -2.92
CA ALA A 144 -7.33 2.85 -2.43
C ALA A 144 -8.18 2.96 -1.16
N VAL A 145 -7.78 3.83 -0.23
CA VAL A 145 -8.54 4.09 1.01
C VAL A 145 -9.96 4.54 0.68
N VAL A 146 -10.10 5.55 -0.16
CA VAL A 146 -11.42 6.09 -0.56
C VAL A 146 -12.24 5.01 -1.29
N LYS A 147 -11.61 4.32 -2.25
CA LYS A 147 -12.28 3.30 -3.06
C LYS A 147 -12.80 2.14 -2.22
N PHE A 148 -12.01 1.64 -1.26
CA PHE A 148 -12.43 0.57 -0.36
C PHE A 148 -13.54 0.97 0.61
N PHE A 149 -13.61 2.24 1.02
CA PHE A 149 -14.74 2.73 1.79
C PHE A 149 -16.03 2.81 0.98
N LEU A 150 -15.96 3.07 -0.33
CA LEU A 150 -17.12 3.18 -1.21
C LEU A 150 -17.74 1.83 -1.60
N TYR A 151 -17.01 0.73 -1.49
CA TYR A 151 -17.59 -0.60 -1.71
C TYR A 151 -18.67 -0.91 -0.66
N LYS A 152 -19.76 -1.55 -1.09
CA LYS A 152 -20.91 -1.91 -0.24
C LYS A 152 -20.86 -3.37 0.15
#